data_b10adbd3e31e3d129dd2b1a0207a1ae7
#
_entry.id   b10adbd3e31e3d129dd2b1a0207a1ae7
#
_cell.length_a   1.000
_cell.length_b   1.000
_cell.length_c   1.000
_cell.angle_alpha   90.00
_cell.angle_beta   90.00
_cell.angle_gamma   90.00
#
_symmetry.space_group_name_H-M   'P 1'
#
loop_
_entity.id
_entity.type
_entity.pdbx_description
1 polymer ?
#
loop_
_entity_poly.entity_id
_entity_poly.type
_entity_poly.pdbx_seq_one_letter_code
_entity_poly.pdbx_strand_id
1 'polypeptide(L)'
;MLGCGIANLCRGELVGTSMHNARILIESRMHEAALGNAQACFDLGVAYSCGTGGLSVDLIEAHRWFNLAAQAGNREAQACRAEIAEEMTAREIAEAQRLARAWTI
;
A
#
# COMPACT_ATOMS: atom_id res chain seq x y z
N MET A 1 -2.87 -17.72 9.31
CA MET A 1 -3.16 -17.22 9.15
C MET A 1 -3.06 -16.36 9.23
N LEU A 2 -3.07 -16.03 9.07
CA LEU A 2 -2.97 -15.30 9.22
C LEU A 2 -2.53 -14.08 8.79
N GLY A 3 -1.95 -13.54 8.01
CA GLY A 3 -1.67 -12.22 7.55
C GLY A 3 -2.93 -11.43 7.29
N CYS A 4 -2.82 -10.28 6.67
CA CYS A 4 -4.00 -9.46 6.39
C CYS A 4 -4.81 -9.98 5.21
N GLY A 5 -4.34 -11.02 4.56
CA GLY A 5 -5.06 -11.57 3.44
C GLY A 5 -4.95 -10.73 2.18
N ILE A 6 -3.75 -10.25 1.87
CA ILE A 6 -3.53 -9.42 0.70
C ILE A 6 -4.08 -10.05 -0.57
N ALA A 7 -3.93 -11.37 -0.70
CA ALA A 7 -4.42 -12.05 -1.89
C ALA A 7 -5.93 -11.86 -2.04
N ASN A 8 -6.67 -11.86 -0.92
CA ASN A 8 -8.10 -11.62 -0.96
C ASN A 8 -8.41 -10.17 -1.29
N LEU A 9 -7.62 -9.26 -0.77
CA LEU A 9 -7.78 -7.85 -1.08
C LEU A 9 -7.57 -7.59 -2.56
N CYS A 10 -6.51 -8.20 -3.13
CA CYS A 10 -6.24 -8.06 -4.55
C CYS A 10 -7.39 -8.57 -5.39
N ARG A 11 -7.95 -9.69 -4.97
CA ARG A 11 -8.98 -10.34 -5.75
C ARG A 11 -10.23 -9.50 -5.88
N GLY A 12 -10.58 -8.76 -4.83
CA GLY A 12 -11.79 -7.97 -4.83
C GLY A 12 -11.59 -6.52 -5.27
N GLU A 13 -10.37 -6.13 -5.52
CA GLU A 13 -10.07 -4.74 -5.81
C GLU A 13 -10.52 -4.33 -7.19
N LEU A 14 -11.24 -3.22 -7.25
CA LEU A 14 -11.56 -2.54 -8.49
C LEU A 14 -12.27 -3.43 -9.52
N VAL A 15 -12.94 -4.49 -9.05
CA VAL A 15 -13.71 -5.35 -9.93
C VAL A 15 -14.79 -4.50 -10.60
N GLY A 16 -14.85 -4.55 -11.92
CA GLY A 16 -15.85 -3.79 -12.67
C GLY A 16 -15.47 -2.35 -12.91
N THR A 17 -14.35 -1.90 -12.38
CA THR A 17 -13.90 -0.52 -12.55
C THR A 17 -13.00 -0.41 -13.77
N SER A 18 -13.26 0.57 -14.62
CA SER A 18 -12.42 0.77 -15.79
C SER A 18 -11.04 1.25 -15.36
N MET A 19 -10.06 1.07 -16.25
CA MET A 19 -8.70 1.51 -15.97
C MET A 19 -8.65 3.01 -15.69
N HIS A 20 -9.45 3.79 -16.44
CA HIS A 20 -9.50 5.24 -16.24
C HIS A 20 -10.00 5.59 -14.84
N ASN A 21 -11.09 4.96 -14.42
CA ASN A 21 -11.65 5.22 -13.09
C ASN A 21 -10.70 4.77 -11.98
N ALA A 22 -10.00 3.66 -12.21
CA ALA A 22 -9.04 3.17 -11.23
C ALA A 22 -7.91 4.17 -11.03
N ARG A 23 -7.44 4.79 -12.11
CA ARG A 23 -6.38 5.79 -12.02
C ARG A 23 -6.84 7.00 -11.21
N ILE A 24 -8.08 7.45 -11.45
CA ILE A 24 -8.62 8.58 -10.70
C ILE A 24 -8.68 8.26 -9.22
N LEU A 25 -9.06 7.03 -8.87
CA LEU A 25 -9.09 6.62 -7.47
C LEU A 25 -7.72 6.66 -6.85
N ILE A 26 -6.70 6.21 -7.58
CA ILE A 26 -5.33 6.22 -7.07
C ILE A 26 -4.88 7.65 -6.79
N GLU A 27 -5.16 8.58 -7.73
CA GLU A 27 -4.77 9.96 -7.54
C GLU A 27 -5.47 10.58 -6.35
N SER A 28 -6.74 10.24 -6.16
CA SER A 28 -7.50 10.73 -5.03
C SER A 28 -6.91 10.20 -3.71
N ARG A 29 -6.53 8.93 -3.70
CA ARG A 29 -5.94 8.35 -2.50
C ARG A 29 -4.59 8.98 -2.17
N MET A 30 -3.81 9.31 -3.20
CA MET A 30 -2.53 9.97 -2.96
C MET A 30 -2.72 11.35 -2.34
N HIS A 31 -3.74 12.06 -2.79
CA HIS A 31 -4.04 13.36 -2.20
C HIS A 31 -4.42 13.22 -0.72
N GLU A 32 -5.28 12.25 -0.41
CA GLU A 32 -5.71 12.04 0.96
C GLU A 32 -4.57 11.54 1.83
N ALA A 33 -3.68 10.73 1.26
CA ALA A 33 -2.52 10.23 2.00
C ALA A 33 -1.60 11.38 2.37
N ALA A 34 -1.47 12.37 1.48
CA ALA A 34 -0.65 13.53 1.76
C ALA A 34 -1.21 14.34 2.92
N LEU A 35 -2.51 14.19 3.19
CA LEU A 35 -3.15 14.86 4.32
C LEU A 35 -3.09 14.02 5.59
N GLY A 36 -2.43 12.87 5.55
CA GLY A 36 -2.27 12.03 6.73
C GLY A 36 -3.36 10.99 6.94
N ASN A 37 -4.15 10.71 5.92
CA ASN A 37 -5.25 9.76 6.04
C ASN A 37 -4.72 8.33 6.04
N ALA A 38 -4.88 7.63 7.16
CA ALA A 38 -4.35 6.28 7.32
C ALA A 38 -4.98 5.29 6.33
N GLN A 39 -6.29 5.43 6.09
CA GLN A 39 -6.96 4.53 5.18
C GLN A 39 -6.45 4.71 3.75
N ALA A 40 -6.20 5.96 3.36
CA ALA A 40 -5.66 6.24 2.04
C ALA A 40 -4.29 5.63 1.86
N CYS A 41 -3.45 5.72 2.88
CA CYS A 41 -2.12 5.08 2.83
C CYS A 41 -2.26 3.57 2.70
N PHE A 42 -3.19 2.99 3.46
CA PHE A 42 -3.44 1.56 3.37
C PHE A 42 -3.89 1.16 1.97
N ASP A 43 -4.82 1.93 1.39
CA ASP A 43 -5.32 1.63 0.06
C ASP A 43 -4.21 1.69 -0.98
N LEU A 44 -3.29 2.64 -0.84
CA LEU A 44 -2.16 2.72 -1.76
C LEU A 44 -1.23 1.53 -1.60
N GLY A 45 -1.02 1.07 -0.36
CA GLY A 45 -0.23 -0.13 -0.14
C GLY A 45 -0.83 -1.33 -0.84
N VAL A 46 -2.14 -1.48 -0.77
CA VAL A 46 -2.83 -2.58 -1.45
C VAL A 46 -2.67 -2.43 -2.96
N ALA A 47 -2.86 -1.22 -3.48
CA ALA A 47 -2.78 -0.99 -4.92
C ALA A 47 -1.40 -1.36 -5.46
N TYR A 48 -0.34 -0.99 -4.76
CA TYR A 48 1.02 -1.32 -5.21
C TYR A 48 1.33 -2.81 -5.05
N SER A 49 0.78 -3.45 -4.02
CA SER A 49 1.03 -4.88 -3.84
C SER A 49 0.24 -5.71 -4.84
N CYS A 50 -0.86 -5.19 -5.36
CA CYS A 50 -1.70 -5.90 -6.32
C CYS A 50 -1.47 -5.46 -7.77
N GLY A 51 -0.89 -4.29 -7.97
CA GLY A 51 -0.72 -3.76 -9.32
C GLY A 51 -2.00 -3.26 -9.92
N THR A 52 -2.85 -2.60 -9.13
CA THR A 52 -4.13 -2.11 -9.62
C THR A 52 -4.04 -0.65 -10.03
N GLY A 53 -5.07 -0.18 -10.72
CA GLY A 53 -5.16 1.22 -11.10
C GLY A 53 -4.13 1.67 -12.11
N GLY A 54 -3.61 0.74 -12.91
CA GLY A 54 -2.56 1.05 -13.86
C GLY A 54 -1.17 1.01 -13.25
N LEU A 55 -1.06 0.71 -11.96
CA LEU A 55 0.23 0.60 -11.30
C LEU A 55 0.84 -0.78 -11.54
N SER A 56 2.16 -0.82 -11.59
CA SER A 56 2.88 -2.09 -11.57
C SER A 56 3.06 -2.52 -10.13
N VAL A 57 3.12 -3.83 -9.91
CA VAL A 57 3.42 -4.35 -8.57
C VAL A 57 4.78 -3.82 -8.14
N ASP A 58 4.83 -3.23 -6.96
CA ASP A 58 6.05 -2.66 -6.41
C ASP A 58 6.00 -2.84 -4.90
N LEU A 59 6.68 -3.88 -4.42
CA LEU A 59 6.62 -4.20 -3.00
C LEU A 59 7.32 -3.17 -2.13
N ILE A 60 8.32 -2.47 -2.68
CA ILE A 60 8.98 -1.41 -1.92
C ILE A 60 7.99 -0.28 -1.65
N GLU A 61 7.25 0.14 -2.68
CA GLU A 61 6.24 1.17 -2.49
C GLU A 61 5.12 0.68 -1.58
N ALA A 62 4.69 -0.57 -1.77
CA ALA A 62 3.63 -1.12 -0.93
C ALA A 62 4.05 -1.13 0.54
N HIS A 63 5.27 -1.56 0.82
CA HIS A 63 5.78 -1.59 2.18
C HIS A 63 5.83 -0.18 2.78
N ARG A 64 6.27 0.78 1.96
CA ARG A 64 6.33 2.17 2.38
C ARG A 64 4.96 2.68 2.78
N TRP A 65 3.96 2.47 1.94
CA TRP A 65 2.61 2.96 2.22
C TRP A 65 1.98 2.25 3.40
N PHE A 66 2.19 0.93 3.53
CA PHE A 66 1.70 0.22 4.70
C PHE A 66 2.37 0.71 5.97
N ASN A 67 3.67 1.04 5.89
CA ASN A 67 4.39 1.56 7.03
C ASN A 67 3.79 2.90 7.48
N LEU A 68 3.50 3.77 6.52
CA LEU A 68 2.90 5.06 6.83
C LEU A 68 1.50 4.89 7.41
N ALA A 69 0.72 3.95 6.86
CA ALA A 69 -0.61 3.69 7.37
C ALA A 69 -0.55 3.16 8.81
N ALA A 70 0.41 2.29 9.09
CA ALA A 70 0.56 1.75 10.42
C ALA A 70 0.93 2.85 11.42
N GLN A 71 1.79 3.76 11.02
CA GLN A 71 2.17 4.88 11.87
C GLN A 71 0.98 5.80 12.15
N ALA A 72 0.05 5.87 11.21
CA ALA A 72 -1.13 6.69 11.37
C ALA A 72 -2.25 5.98 12.12
N GLY A 73 -2.01 4.75 12.56
CA GLY A 73 -2.95 4.04 13.42
C GLY A 73 -3.70 2.89 12.77
N ASN A 74 -3.40 2.56 11.52
CA ASN A 74 -4.07 1.45 10.84
C ASN A 74 -3.41 0.13 11.22
N ARG A 75 -4.11 -0.67 12.02
CA ARG A 75 -3.55 -1.94 12.51
C ARG A 75 -3.39 -2.97 11.40
N GLU A 76 -4.32 -2.98 10.47
CA GLU A 76 -4.30 -3.94 9.39
C GLU A 76 -3.05 -3.76 8.53
N ALA A 77 -2.60 -2.52 8.41
CA ALA A 77 -1.41 -2.23 7.63
C ALA A 77 -0.16 -2.91 8.20
N GLN A 78 -0.10 -3.07 9.53
CA GLN A 78 1.04 -3.76 10.13
C GLN A 78 1.11 -5.21 9.66
N ALA A 79 -0.04 -5.88 9.62
CA ALA A 79 -0.09 -7.26 9.18
C ALA A 79 0.25 -7.38 7.70
N CYS A 80 -0.27 -6.46 6.89
CA CYS A 80 0.02 -6.47 5.45
C CYS A 80 1.50 -6.21 5.19
N ARG A 81 2.08 -5.27 5.92
CA ARG A 81 3.50 -4.97 5.79
C ARG A 81 4.35 -6.18 6.11
N ALA A 82 4.02 -6.87 7.19
CA ALA A 82 4.76 -8.06 7.57
C ALA A 82 4.63 -9.15 6.52
N GLU A 83 3.44 -9.28 5.95
CA GLU A 83 3.19 -10.31 4.97
C GLU A 83 4.02 -10.10 3.71
N ILE A 84 4.02 -8.88 3.16
CA ILE A 84 4.80 -8.65 1.95
C ILE A 84 6.29 -8.64 2.23
N ALA A 85 6.69 -8.30 3.45
CA ALA A 85 8.11 -8.31 3.81
C ALA A 85 8.72 -9.69 3.66
N GLU A 86 7.91 -10.74 3.78
CA GLU A 86 8.41 -12.10 3.62
C GLU A 86 8.92 -12.36 2.21
N GLU A 87 8.45 -11.59 1.24
CA GLU A 87 8.88 -11.75 -0.13
C GLU A 87 9.94 -10.72 -0.54
N MET A 88 10.36 -9.89 0.40
CA MET A 88 11.32 -8.82 0.12
C MET A 88 12.69 -9.15 0.69
N THR A 89 13.73 -8.64 0.04
CA THR A 89 15.07 -8.74 0.61
C THR A 89 15.23 -7.71 1.71
N ALA A 90 16.23 -7.93 2.57
CA ALA A 90 16.52 -6.96 3.63
C ALA A 90 16.82 -5.58 3.07
N ARG A 91 17.48 -5.55 1.91
CA ARG A 91 17.81 -4.26 1.26
C ARG A 91 16.54 -3.55 0.80
N GLU A 92 15.60 -4.30 0.26
CA GLU A 92 14.33 -3.71 -0.18
C GLU A 92 13.54 -3.18 0.99
N ILE A 93 13.52 -3.92 2.09
CA ILE A 93 12.81 -3.47 3.29
C ILE A 93 13.45 -2.19 3.82
N ALA A 94 14.78 -2.14 3.86
CA ALA A 94 15.47 -0.94 4.33
C ALA A 94 15.17 0.26 3.45
N GLU A 95 15.10 0.05 2.14
CA GLU A 95 14.77 1.13 1.21
C GLU A 95 13.35 1.64 1.45
N ALA A 96 12.41 0.71 1.65
CA ALA A 96 11.03 1.10 1.92
C ALA A 96 10.92 1.91 3.21
N GLN A 97 11.67 1.50 4.23
CA GLN A 97 11.66 2.24 5.50
C GLN A 97 12.29 3.62 5.33
N ARG A 98 13.34 3.71 4.52
CA ARG A 98 13.97 5.01 4.24
C ARG A 98 12.98 5.94 3.55
N LEU A 99 12.26 5.43 2.57
CA LEU A 99 11.26 6.23 1.85
C LEU A 99 10.14 6.68 2.78
N ALA A 100 9.71 5.80 3.68
CA ALA A 100 8.66 6.18 4.62
C ALA A 100 9.12 7.29 5.56
N ARG A 101 10.37 7.22 6.01
CA ARG A 101 10.88 8.28 6.87
C ARG A 101 11.03 9.59 6.13
N ALA A 102 11.37 9.53 4.84
CA ALA A 102 11.50 10.73 4.02
C ALA A 102 10.15 11.38 3.73
N TRP A 103 9.09 10.62 3.84
CA TRP A 103 7.72 11.13 3.68
C TRP A 103 7.27 11.72 5.01
N THR A 104 7.85 12.82 5.38
CA THR A 104 7.48 13.46 6.65
C THR A 104 6.59 14.64 6.34
N ILE A 105 5.54 14.74 7.10
CA ILE A 105 4.57 15.81 6.92
C ILE A 105 4.69 16.80 8.05
#